data_4c8cecfa60a9e5fb16523a2ad799a4a2
#
_entry.id   4c8cecfa60a9e5fb16523a2ad799a4a2
#
_cell.length_a   1.000
_cell.length_b   1.000
_cell.length_c   1.000
_cell.angle_alpha   90.00
_cell.angle_beta   90.00
_cell.angle_gamma   90.00
#
_symmetry.space_group_name_H-M   'P 1'
#
loop_
_entity.id
_entity.type
_entity.pdbx_description
1 polymer ?
#
loop_
_entity_poly.entity_id
_entity_poly.type
_entity_poly.pdbx_seq_one_letter_code
_entity_poly.pdbx_strand_id
1 'polypeptide(L)'
;MAAVTHRWGPPPDNAELVAAHLAGDARAFQELVLRYRSRLINFVGRMIGDRERAEDLVQEAFIRAHRHLHRFDPTKKFSTWIYTIASNLAKNELRNRGRSPLVYGDTLRTPGGDGLRPLQFEDPTTRPDAMYASRHLRELVDVTVAGLSPHHREVFVLRELEGRSYEEIATLTRCNPGTVKSRLNRARNAFAERIAPYLD
;
A
#
# COMPACT_ATOMS: atom_id res chain seq x y z
N MET A 1 -21.53 3.69 -23.16
CA MET A 1 -20.98 3.57 -21.78
C MET A 1 -21.95 4.30 -20.85
N ALA A 2 -22.75 3.58 -20.09
CA ALA A 2 -23.74 4.18 -19.21
C ALA A 2 -23.07 4.71 -17.94
N ALA A 3 -23.13 6.01 -17.73
CA ALA A 3 -22.75 6.63 -16.47
C ALA A 3 -23.65 6.05 -15.38
N VAL A 4 -23.07 5.39 -14.38
CA VAL A 4 -23.75 4.98 -13.17
C VAL A 4 -24.08 6.27 -12.41
N THR A 5 -25.30 6.78 -12.64
CA THR A 5 -25.84 7.89 -11.86
C THR A 5 -26.02 7.42 -10.43
N HIS A 6 -25.16 7.88 -9.55
CA HIS A 6 -25.32 7.69 -8.11
C HIS A 6 -26.64 8.30 -7.66
N ARG A 7 -27.53 7.47 -7.17
CA ARG A 7 -28.87 7.79 -6.63
C ARG A 7 -28.79 8.49 -5.26
N TRP A 8 -27.60 8.88 -4.85
CA TRP A 8 -27.28 9.40 -3.53
C TRP A 8 -26.64 10.79 -3.67
N GLY A 9 -26.82 11.64 -2.70
CA GLY A 9 -26.10 12.91 -2.52
C GLY A 9 -24.57 12.77 -2.60
N PRO A 10 -23.77 13.53 -1.87
CA PRO A 10 -22.34 13.32 -1.84
C PRO A 10 -22.01 11.85 -1.60
N PRO A 11 -20.92 11.30 -2.22
CA PRO A 11 -20.62 9.87 -2.13
C PRO A 11 -20.59 9.43 -0.67
N PRO A 12 -21.27 8.30 -0.31
CA PRO A 12 -21.40 7.85 1.07
C PRO A 12 -20.02 7.69 1.71
N ASP A 13 -19.90 8.00 2.98
CA ASP A 13 -18.66 7.79 3.71
C ASP A 13 -18.42 6.28 3.98
N ASN A 14 -17.23 5.94 4.49
CA ASN A 14 -16.89 4.53 4.72
C ASN A 14 -17.72 3.91 5.86
N ALA A 15 -18.15 4.69 6.84
CA ALA A 15 -18.98 4.18 7.95
C ALA A 15 -20.39 3.86 7.46
N GLU A 16 -20.94 4.72 6.60
CA GLU A 16 -22.22 4.49 5.94
C GLU A 16 -22.19 3.22 5.07
N LEU A 17 -21.11 3.02 4.28
CA LEU A 17 -20.94 1.82 3.46
C LEU A 17 -20.83 0.55 4.31
N VAL A 18 -20.09 0.60 5.41
CA VAL A 18 -20.01 -0.54 6.34
C VAL A 18 -21.38 -0.85 6.92
N ALA A 19 -22.11 0.16 7.42
CA ALA A 19 -23.44 -0.01 7.97
C ALA A 19 -24.44 -0.57 6.95
N ALA A 20 -24.44 -0.05 5.72
CA ALA A 20 -25.27 -0.53 4.64
C ALA A 20 -25.00 -2.00 4.29
N HIS A 21 -23.71 -2.39 4.24
CA HIS A 21 -23.34 -3.79 4.00
C HIS A 21 -23.83 -4.72 5.12
N LEU A 22 -23.66 -4.31 6.37
CA LEU A 22 -24.12 -5.09 7.53
C LEU A 22 -25.66 -5.19 7.57
N ALA A 23 -26.37 -4.22 6.96
CA ALA A 23 -27.83 -4.25 6.75
C ALA A 23 -28.26 -5.10 5.53
N GLY A 24 -27.32 -5.72 4.79
CA GLY A 24 -27.59 -6.63 3.68
C GLY A 24 -27.35 -6.05 2.27
N ASP A 25 -26.87 -4.81 2.14
CA ASP A 25 -26.51 -4.25 0.82
C ASP A 25 -25.11 -4.73 0.39
N ALA A 26 -25.08 -5.75 -0.46
CA ALA A 26 -23.82 -6.28 -1.00
C ALA A 26 -23.03 -5.26 -1.85
N ARG A 27 -23.71 -4.27 -2.47
CA ARG A 27 -23.04 -3.24 -3.29
C ARG A 27 -22.19 -2.29 -2.45
N ALA A 28 -22.56 -2.08 -1.19
CA ALA A 28 -21.82 -1.21 -0.30
C ALA A 28 -20.39 -1.71 -0.05
N PHE A 29 -20.17 -3.02 0.11
CA PHE A 29 -18.83 -3.58 0.22
C PHE A 29 -18.04 -3.50 -1.09
N GLN A 30 -18.72 -3.68 -2.22
CA GLN A 30 -18.12 -3.53 -3.56
C GLN A 30 -17.54 -2.12 -3.77
N GLU A 31 -18.25 -1.09 -3.29
CA GLU A 31 -17.76 0.29 -3.31
C GLU A 31 -16.52 0.49 -2.44
N LEU A 32 -16.46 -0.12 -1.25
CA LEU A 32 -15.25 -0.13 -0.41
C LEU A 32 -14.07 -0.79 -1.13
N VAL A 33 -14.29 -1.91 -1.83
CA VAL A 33 -13.26 -2.58 -2.64
C VAL A 33 -12.74 -1.63 -3.73
N LEU A 34 -13.61 -0.99 -4.50
CA LEU A 34 -13.23 -0.06 -5.57
C LEU A 34 -12.41 1.11 -5.04
N ARG A 35 -12.76 1.68 -3.88
CA ARG A 35 -12.03 2.81 -3.24
C ARG A 35 -10.62 2.46 -2.78
N TYR A 36 -10.42 1.24 -2.30
CA TYR A 36 -9.18 0.87 -1.64
C TYR A 36 -8.28 -0.05 -2.44
N ARG A 37 -8.80 -0.79 -3.45
CA ARG A 37 -8.05 -1.82 -4.17
C ARG A 37 -6.72 -1.30 -4.74
N SER A 38 -6.75 -0.28 -5.57
CA SER A 38 -5.53 0.24 -6.23
C SER A 38 -4.52 0.79 -5.22
N ARG A 39 -4.99 1.50 -4.20
CA ARG A 39 -4.12 2.05 -3.15
C ARG A 39 -3.45 0.93 -2.33
N LEU A 40 -4.21 -0.11 -1.98
CA LEU A 40 -3.67 -1.25 -1.25
C LEU A 40 -2.68 -2.06 -2.09
N ILE A 41 -2.93 -2.26 -3.39
CA ILE A 41 -1.99 -2.92 -4.30
C ILE A 41 -0.68 -2.13 -4.36
N ASN A 42 -0.75 -0.82 -4.48
CA ASN A 42 0.43 0.04 -4.48
C ASN A 42 1.20 -0.04 -3.15
N PHE A 43 0.48 0.03 -2.04
CA PHE A 43 1.07 -0.08 -0.70
C PHE A 43 1.77 -1.44 -0.50
N VAL A 44 1.04 -2.54 -0.72
CA VAL A 44 1.57 -3.91 -0.55
C VAL A 44 2.70 -4.18 -1.54
N GLY A 45 2.55 -3.76 -2.80
CA GLY A 45 3.58 -3.92 -3.83
C GLY A 45 4.91 -3.26 -3.45
N ARG A 46 4.87 -2.03 -2.92
CA ARG A 46 6.06 -1.36 -2.38
C ARG A 46 6.64 -2.06 -1.16
N MET A 47 5.80 -2.66 -0.33
CA MET A 47 6.25 -3.40 0.84
C MET A 47 7.04 -4.66 0.47
N ILE A 48 6.54 -5.44 -0.51
CA ILE A 48 7.09 -6.77 -0.85
C ILE A 48 7.94 -6.79 -2.12
N GLY A 49 7.93 -5.70 -2.92
CA GLY A 49 8.68 -5.59 -4.18
C GLY A 49 8.11 -6.44 -5.33
N ASP A 50 6.83 -6.82 -5.27
CA ASP A 50 6.21 -7.75 -6.21
C ASP A 50 4.74 -7.38 -6.39
N ARG A 51 4.37 -6.89 -7.58
CA ARG A 51 3.02 -6.39 -7.85
C ARG A 51 2.00 -7.52 -8.01
N GLU A 52 2.37 -8.58 -8.73
CA GLU A 52 1.47 -9.70 -8.97
C GLU A 52 1.09 -10.34 -7.63
N ARG A 53 2.10 -10.61 -6.81
CA ARG A 53 1.87 -11.12 -5.47
C ARG A 53 1.10 -10.15 -4.56
N ALA A 54 1.28 -8.85 -4.74
CA ALA A 54 0.51 -7.84 -4.01
C ALA A 54 -0.98 -7.88 -4.36
N GLU A 55 -1.34 -8.15 -5.62
CA GLU A 55 -2.74 -8.29 -6.04
C GLU A 55 -3.42 -9.46 -5.32
N ASP A 56 -2.75 -10.61 -5.21
CA ASP A 56 -3.24 -11.78 -4.46
C ASP A 56 -3.44 -11.45 -2.97
N LEU A 57 -2.44 -10.81 -2.36
CA LEU A 57 -2.50 -10.45 -0.93
C LEU A 57 -3.60 -9.42 -0.64
N VAL A 58 -3.85 -8.50 -1.56
CA VAL A 58 -4.93 -7.51 -1.44
C VAL A 58 -6.29 -8.19 -1.61
N GLN A 59 -6.42 -9.12 -2.54
CA GLN A 59 -7.64 -9.92 -2.66
C GLN A 59 -7.92 -10.70 -1.37
N GLU A 60 -6.92 -11.35 -0.81
CA GLU A 60 -7.03 -12.05 0.48
C GLU A 60 -7.38 -11.07 1.62
N ALA A 61 -6.83 -9.86 1.61
CA ALA A 61 -7.17 -8.83 2.60
C ALA A 61 -8.66 -8.48 2.55
N PHE A 62 -9.23 -8.30 1.35
CA PHE A 62 -10.65 -8.03 1.19
C PHE A 62 -11.53 -9.22 1.58
N ILE A 63 -11.14 -10.44 1.25
CA ILE A 63 -11.85 -11.66 1.68
C ILE A 63 -11.91 -11.71 3.21
N ARG A 64 -10.78 -11.47 3.88
CA ARG A 64 -10.72 -11.43 5.36
C ARG A 64 -11.55 -10.28 5.92
N ALA A 65 -11.46 -9.10 5.33
CA ALA A 65 -12.26 -7.95 5.73
C ALA A 65 -13.75 -8.25 5.60
N HIS A 66 -14.21 -8.80 4.50
CA HIS A 66 -15.60 -9.18 4.29
C HIS A 66 -16.10 -10.18 5.35
N ARG A 67 -15.33 -11.25 5.59
CA ARG A 67 -15.68 -12.28 6.58
C ARG A 67 -15.78 -11.75 8.01
N HIS A 68 -14.98 -10.74 8.35
CA HIS A 68 -14.87 -10.20 9.71
C HIS A 68 -15.47 -8.79 9.86
N LEU A 69 -16.20 -8.30 8.86
CA LEU A 69 -16.76 -6.95 8.89
C LEU A 69 -17.74 -6.75 10.05
N HIS A 70 -18.46 -7.80 10.44
CA HIS A 70 -19.35 -7.80 11.62
C HIS A 70 -18.62 -7.57 12.96
N ARG A 71 -17.27 -7.69 12.99
CA ARG A 71 -16.43 -7.40 14.16
C ARG A 71 -15.73 -6.04 14.05
N PHE A 72 -15.97 -5.32 12.96
CA PHE A 72 -15.37 -4.00 12.78
C PHE A 72 -15.99 -3.02 13.78
N ASP A 73 -15.14 -2.32 14.52
CA ASP A 73 -15.55 -1.26 15.43
C ASP A 73 -15.87 0.02 14.63
N PRO A 74 -17.13 0.46 14.55
CA PRO A 74 -17.53 1.63 13.77
C PRO A 74 -16.94 2.96 14.29
N THR A 75 -16.39 2.99 15.52
CA THR A 75 -15.65 4.16 16.02
C THR A 75 -14.28 4.32 15.40
N LYS A 76 -13.77 3.29 14.70
CA LYS A 76 -12.49 3.27 14.03
C LYS A 76 -12.63 3.62 12.54
N LYS A 77 -11.55 4.13 11.95
CA LYS A 77 -11.52 4.36 10.51
C LYS A 77 -11.39 3.02 9.75
N PHE A 78 -12.33 2.73 8.84
CA PHE A 78 -12.25 1.55 7.97
C PHE A 78 -10.93 1.50 7.22
N SER A 79 -10.41 2.66 6.76
CA SER A 79 -9.11 2.73 6.09
C SER A 79 -7.97 2.17 6.96
N THR A 80 -7.91 2.51 8.24
CA THR A 80 -6.90 1.99 9.15
C THR A 80 -7.04 0.49 9.33
N TRP A 81 -8.26 0.00 9.43
CA TRP A 81 -8.54 -1.43 9.61
C TRP A 81 -8.11 -2.27 8.41
N ILE A 82 -8.51 -1.89 7.18
CA ILE A 82 -8.15 -2.64 5.97
C ILE A 82 -6.64 -2.60 5.70
N TYR A 83 -5.98 -1.46 5.92
CA TYR A 83 -4.51 -1.35 5.82
C TYR A 83 -3.80 -2.21 6.87
N THR A 84 -4.36 -2.39 8.07
CA THR A 84 -3.81 -3.31 9.09
C THR A 84 -3.84 -4.75 8.59
N ILE A 85 -4.93 -5.17 7.96
CA ILE A 85 -5.05 -6.53 7.40
C ILE A 85 -4.02 -6.72 6.29
N ALA A 86 -3.93 -5.79 5.35
CA ALA A 86 -3.01 -5.85 4.22
C ALA A 86 -1.53 -5.81 4.66
N SER A 87 -1.18 -4.93 5.62
CA SER A 87 0.17 -4.84 6.19
C SER A 87 0.59 -6.15 6.88
N ASN A 88 -0.32 -6.77 7.64
CA ASN A 88 -0.03 -8.06 8.29
C ASN A 88 0.22 -9.18 7.26
N LEU A 89 -0.53 -9.20 6.17
CA LEU A 89 -0.31 -10.14 5.06
C LEU A 89 1.04 -9.91 4.39
N ALA A 90 1.37 -8.66 4.08
CA ALA A 90 2.67 -8.30 3.50
C ALA A 90 3.85 -8.68 4.40
N LYS A 91 3.74 -8.43 5.71
CA LYS A 91 4.78 -8.84 6.69
C LYS A 91 4.93 -10.35 6.78
N ASN A 92 3.83 -11.10 6.73
CA ASN A 92 3.87 -12.56 6.73
C ASN A 92 4.55 -13.08 5.45
N GLU A 93 4.25 -12.49 4.30
CA GLU A 93 4.89 -12.82 3.03
C GLU A 93 6.41 -12.61 3.11
N LEU A 94 6.86 -11.42 3.55
CA LEU A 94 8.29 -11.13 3.73
C LEU A 94 8.99 -12.10 4.69
N ARG A 95 8.32 -12.47 5.79
CA ARG A 95 8.84 -13.44 6.74
C ARG A 95 8.97 -14.83 6.14
N ASN A 96 7.98 -15.25 5.34
CA ASN A 96 8.00 -16.56 4.68
C ASN A 96 9.09 -16.62 3.61
N ARG A 97 9.27 -15.56 2.80
CA ARG A 97 10.38 -15.44 1.85
C ARG A 97 11.75 -15.57 2.54
N GLY A 98 11.92 -14.94 3.70
CA GLY A 98 13.16 -15.04 4.47
C GLY A 98 13.43 -16.43 5.10
N ARG A 99 12.40 -17.27 5.27
CA ARG A 99 12.52 -18.63 5.81
C ARG A 99 12.71 -19.71 4.76
N SER A 100 12.41 -19.43 3.49
CA SER A 100 12.52 -20.37 2.37
C SER A 100 13.51 -19.85 1.33
N PRO A 101 14.83 -19.95 1.56
CA PRO A 101 15.84 -19.42 0.64
C PRO A 101 15.84 -20.11 -0.73
N LEU A 102 15.32 -21.33 -0.81
CA LEU A 102 15.39 -22.17 -2.01
C LEU A 102 14.38 -21.81 -3.12
N VAL A 103 13.35 -21.00 -2.83
CA VAL A 103 12.31 -20.65 -3.82
C VAL A 103 12.44 -19.21 -4.34
N TYR A 104 13.19 -18.34 -3.66
CA TYR A 104 13.26 -16.91 -3.95
C TYR A 104 14.69 -16.36 -4.04
N GLY A 105 15.64 -17.21 -4.40
CA GLY A 105 17.08 -16.87 -4.48
C GLY A 105 17.45 -15.76 -5.46
N ASP A 106 16.51 -15.28 -6.31
CA ASP A 106 16.81 -14.29 -7.36
C ASP A 106 16.28 -12.87 -7.13
N THR A 107 15.46 -12.63 -6.11
CA THR A 107 14.81 -11.31 -5.95
C THR A 107 15.44 -10.38 -4.92
N LEU A 108 16.52 -10.78 -4.26
CA LEU A 108 17.23 -9.96 -3.25
C LEU A 108 18.71 -9.68 -3.60
N ARG A 109 19.12 -9.85 -4.86
CA ARG A 109 20.49 -9.53 -5.29
C ARG A 109 20.58 -8.05 -5.69
N THR A 110 21.42 -7.34 -4.95
CA THR A 110 22.33 -6.20 -5.24
C THR A 110 22.00 -5.28 -6.43
N PRO A 111 22.26 -3.96 -6.30
CA PRO A 111 22.15 -3.01 -7.40
C PRO A 111 23.13 -3.40 -8.51
N GLY A 112 22.60 -3.93 -9.63
CA GLY A 112 23.36 -4.35 -10.79
C GLY A 112 22.82 -5.58 -11.52
N GLY A 113 21.77 -6.22 -11.06
CA GLY A 113 21.17 -7.43 -11.67
C GLY A 113 19.75 -7.20 -12.16
N ASP A 114 19.54 -7.48 -13.39
CA ASP A 114 18.39 -7.46 -14.28
C ASP A 114 17.14 -8.20 -13.71
N GLY A 115 16.41 -7.64 -12.74
CA GLY A 115 15.32 -8.40 -12.10
C GLY A 115 14.18 -7.64 -11.45
N LEU A 116 14.28 -6.32 -11.25
CA LEU A 116 13.14 -5.52 -10.76
C LEU A 116 12.41 -4.91 -11.96
N ARG A 117 11.37 -5.59 -12.46
CA ARG A 117 10.43 -4.94 -13.37
C ARG A 117 9.77 -3.78 -12.62
N PRO A 118 9.88 -2.55 -13.14
CA PRO A 118 9.26 -1.39 -12.52
C PRO A 118 7.75 -1.58 -12.42
N LEU A 119 7.17 -1.19 -11.28
CA LEU A 119 5.73 -1.18 -11.09
C LEU A 119 5.11 -0.15 -12.04
N GLN A 120 4.50 -0.60 -13.12
CA GLN A 120 3.81 0.28 -14.08
C GLN A 120 2.51 0.79 -13.47
N PHE A 121 2.41 2.11 -13.32
CA PHE A 121 1.17 2.81 -12.97
C PHE A 121 0.68 3.56 -14.21
N GLU A 122 -0.45 3.18 -14.76
CA GLU A 122 -1.08 3.94 -15.85
C GLU A 122 -1.83 5.12 -15.28
N ASP A 123 -1.40 6.34 -15.65
CA ASP A 123 -2.14 7.58 -15.47
C ASP A 123 -2.43 8.15 -16.87
N PRO A 124 -3.71 8.30 -17.29
CA PRO A 124 -4.05 8.49 -18.70
C PRO A 124 -4.00 9.95 -19.21
N THR A 125 -3.44 10.92 -18.48
CA THR A 125 -3.70 12.34 -18.81
C THR A 125 -2.50 13.25 -19.08
N THR A 126 -1.33 12.76 -19.53
CA THR A 126 -0.16 13.66 -19.70
C THR A 126 0.54 13.47 -21.05
N ARG A 127 1.14 14.57 -21.58
CA ARG A 127 1.95 14.60 -22.81
C ARG A 127 3.10 13.58 -22.77
N PRO A 128 3.54 13.00 -23.93
CA PRO A 128 4.50 11.88 -23.96
C PRO A 128 5.79 12.13 -23.18
N ASP A 129 6.38 13.31 -23.28
CA ASP A 129 7.65 13.64 -22.61
C ASP A 129 7.48 13.79 -21.08
N ALA A 130 6.37 14.40 -20.63
CA ALA A 130 6.04 14.53 -19.22
C ALA A 130 5.63 13.17 -18.61
N MET A 131 5.03 12.29 -19.40
CA MET A 131 4.73 10.91 -19.01
C MET A 131 6.01 10.10 -18.78
N TYR A 132 7.00 10.24 -19.68
CA TYR A 132 8.27 9.53 -19.56
C TYR A 132 9.04 9.96 -18.31
N ALA A 133 9.18 11.27 -18.08
CA ALA A 133 9.83 11.81 -16.89
C ALA A 133 9.11 11.39 -15.57
N SER A 134 7.78 11.46 -15.56
CA SER A 134 6.95 11.00 -14.44
C SER A 134 7.13 9.52 -14.15
N ARG A 135 7.21 8.70 -15.20
CA ARG A 135 7.40 7.25 -15.08
C ARG A 135 8.78 6.93 -14.51
N HIS A 136 9.82 7.53 -15.06
CA HIS A 136 11.19 7.34 -14.58
C HIS A 136 11.34 7.74 -13.10
N LEU A 137 10.77 8.88 -12.72
CA LEU A 137 10.78 9.32 -11.31
C LEU A 137 10.06 8.32 -10.39
N ARG A 138 8.92 7.78 -10.80
CA ARG A 138 8.19 6.76 -10.01
C ARG A 138 9.02 5.49 -9.85
N GLU A 139 9.64 5.01 -10.93
CA GLU A 139 10.52 3.84 -10.92
C GLU A 139 11.69 4.04 -9.95
N LEU A 140 12.33 5.21 -10.00
CA LEU A 140 13.41 5.58 -9.10
C LEU A 140 12.97 5.60 -7.63
N VAL A 141 11.79 6.19 -7.34
CA VAL A 141 11.22 6.18 -6.00
C VAL A 141 10.94 4.74 -5.53
N ASP A 142 10.35 3.90 -6.38
CA ASP A 142 10.00 2.52 -6.02
C ASP A 142 11.25 1.67 -5.75
N VAL A 143 12.31 1.81 -6.56
CA VAL A 143 13.62 1.14 -6.34
C VAL A 143 14.27 1.64 -5.05
N THR A 144 14.28 2.95 -4.82
CA THR A 144 14.86 3.55 -3.61
C THR A 144 14.14 3.08 -2.35
N VAL A 145 12.80 3.05 -2.39
CA VAL A 145 11.94 2.55 -1.29
C VAL A 145 12.19 1.07 -1.04
N ALA A 146 12.33 0.25 -2.10
CA ALA A 146 12.63 -1.18 -1.97
C ALA A 146 13.97 -1.43 -1.28
N GLY A 147 14.92 -0.50 -1.36
CA GLY A 147 16.20 -0.57 -0.66
C GLY A 147 16.14 -0.26 0.84
N LEU A 148 15.05 0.29 1.36
CA LEU A 148 14.90 0.56 2.80
C LEU A 148 14.68 -0.74 3.58
N SER A 149 15.13 -0.76 4.84
CA SER A 149 14.80 -1.89 5.73
C SER A 149 13.27 -2.01 5.92
N PRO A 150 12.73 -3.21 6.14
CA PRO A 150 11.27 -3.42 6.18
C PRO A 150 10.51 -2.48 7.12
N HIS A 151 11.05 -2.22 8.32
CA HIS A 151 10.41 -1.31 9.28
C HIS A 151 10.50 0.17 8.88
N HIS A 152 11.59 0.59 8.23
CA HIS A 152 11.74 1.95 7.69
C HIS A 152 10.86 2.13 6.46
N ARG A 153 10.81 1.14 5.56
CA ARG A 153 9.98 1.12 4.37
C ARG A 153 8.50 1.28 4.73
N GLU A 154 8.01 0.50 5.69
CA GLU A 154 6.60 0.56 6.10
C GLU A 154 6.19 1.96 6.55
N VAL A 155 6.93 2.57 7.48
CA VAL A 155 6.59 3.91 7.99
C VAL A 155 6.76 4.98 6.92
N PHE A 156 7.74 4.85 6.03
CA PHE A 156 7.98 5.76 4.92
C PHE A 156 6.83 5.73 3.92
N VAL A 157 6.44 4.55 3.45
CA VAL A 157 5.33 4.39 2.49
C VAL A 157 4.03 4.90 3.08
N LEU A 158 3.72 4.55 4.33
CA LEU A 158 2.50 5.02 5.00
C LEU A 158 2.47 6.53 5.16
N ARG A 159 3.60 7.18 5.45
CA ARG A 159 3.65 8.63 5.67
C ARG A 159 3.75 9.41 4.38
N GLU A 160 4.75 9.11 3.55
CA GLU A 160 5.11 9.95 2.41
C GLU A 160 4.24 9.65 1.17
N LEU A 161 3.81 8.40 0.99
CA LEU A 161 3.08 8.00 -0.21
C LEU A 161 1.58 7.82 0.04
N GLU A 162 1.19 7.40 1.27
CA GLU A 162 -0.22 7.22 1.63
C GLU A 162 -0.79 8.37 2.48
N GLY A 163 0.05 9.33 2.92
CA GLY A 163 -0.38 10.53 3.66
C GLY A 163 -0.96 10.26 5.05
N ARG A 164 -0.60 9.14 5.69
CA ARG A 164 -1.14 8.77 7.01
C ARG A 164 -0.60 9.66 8.13
N SER A 165 -1.42 9.88 9.17
CA SER A 165 -0.96 10.56 10.38
C SER A 165 -0.03 9.67 11.22
N TYR A 166 0.73 10.27 12.13
CA TYR A 166 1.61 9.50 13.04
C TYR A 166 0.81 8.53 13.92
N GLU A 167 -0.38 8.92 14.34
CA GLU A 167 -1.29 8.12 15.16
C GLU A 167 -1.84 6.93 14.36
N GLU A 168 -2.22 7.16 13.11
CA GLU A 168 -2.65 6.09 12.21
C GLU A 168 -1.52 5.11 11.95
N ILE A 169 -0.29 5.60 11.69
CA ILE A 169 0.90 4.76 11.50
C ILE A 169 1.23 3.98 12.78
N ALA A 170 1.15 4.62 13.95
CA ALA A 170 1.37 3.96 15.24
C ALA A 170 0.41 2.78 15.44
N THR A 171 -0.86 2.99 15.13
CA THR A 171 -1.90 1.94 15.15
C THR A 171 -1.59 0.82 14.16
N LEU A 172 -1.28 1.15 12.90
CA LEU A 172 -0.98 0.20 11.82
C LEU A 172 0.27 -0.65 12.13
N THR A 173 1.32 -0.02 12.63
CA THR A 173 2.61 -0.68 12.90
C THR A 173 2.72 -1.26 14.30
N ARG A 174 1.72 -1.04 15.15
CA ARG A 174 1.67 -1.43 16.57
C ARG A 174 2.89 -0.90 17.35
N CYS A 175 3.26 0.36 17.08
CA CYS A 175 4.35 1.07 17.75
C CYS A 175 3.81 2.31 18.44
N ASN A 176 4.55 2.88 19.38
CA ASN A 176 4.20 4.20 19.90
C ASN A 176 4.58 5.30 18.89
N PRO A 177 3.94 6.48 18.95
CA PRO A 177 4.21 7.59 18.01
C PRO A 177 5.67 8.07 18.01
N GLY A 178 6.36 8.00 19.15
CA GLY A 178 7.79 8.32 19.25
C GLY A 178 8.66 7.37 18.42
N THR A 179 8.34 6.07 18.44
CA THR A 179 9.00 5.07 17.60
C THR A 179 8.72 5.31 16.12
N VAL A 180 7.47 5.68 15.75
CA VAL A 180 7.14 6.05 14.36
C VAL A 180 7.98 7.23 13.91
N LYS A 181 8.07 8.31 14.73
CA LYS A 181 8.87 9.50 14.43
C LYS A 181 10.34 9.15 14.21
N SER A 182 10.94 8.35 15.09
CA SER A 182 12.36 7.97 14.97
C SER A 182 12.63 7.09 13.74
N ARG A 183 11.74 6.11 13.46
CA ARG A 183 11.84 5.26 12.27
C ARG A 183 11.69 6.07 10.98
N LEU A 184 10.74 7.02 10.95
CA LEU A 184 10.50 7.86 9.79
C LEU A 184 11.70 8.76 9.50
N ASN A 185 12.32 9.37 10.53
CA ASN A 185 13.52 10.18 10.36
C ASN A 185 14.67 9.36 9.75
N ARG A 186 14.92 8.17 10.28
CA ARG A 186 15.93 7.27 9.71
C ARG A 186 15.60 6.81 8.29
N ALA A 187 14.31 6.55 8.01
CA ALA A 187 13.84 6.19 6.68
C ALA A 187 14.06 7.31 5.66
N ARG A 188 13.78 8.57 6.04
CA ARG A 188 14.02 9.75 5.20
C ARG A 188 15.50 9.94 4.88
N ASN A 189 16.37 9.82 5.88
CA ASN A 189 17.82 9.95 5.68
C ASN A 189 18.33 8.85 4.74
N ALA A 190 17.96 7.59 5.00
CA ALA A 190 18.37 6.48 4.13
C ALA A 190 17.79 6.58 2.71
N PHE A 191 16.59 7.15 2.55
CA PHE A 191 16.01 7.43 1.25
C PHE A 191 16.78 8.55 0.52
N ALA A 192 17.06 9.66 1.21
CA ALA A 192 17.80 10.78 0.66
C ALA A 192 19.20 10.38 0.20
N GLU A 193 19.94 9.63 1.01
CA GLU A 193 21.28 9.11 0.67
C GLU A 193 21.25 8.23 -0.59
N ARG A 194 20.20 7.43 -0.77
CA ARG A 194 20.07 6.50 -1.91
C ARG A 194 19.61 7.16 -3.20
N ILE A 195 18.78 8.19 -3.11
CA ILE A 195 18.24 8.87 -4.29
C ILE A 195 19.18 9.96 -4.80
N ALA A 196 20.02 10.54 -3.94
CA ALA A 196 20.93 11.63 -4.30
C ALA A 196 21.74 11.39 -5.58
N PRO A 197 22.34 10.21 -5.82
CA PRO A 197 23.15 9.97 -7.04
C PRO A 197 22.33 10.00 -8.35
N TYR A 198 21.03 10.03 -8.28
CA TYR A 198 20.12 10.03 -9.45
C TYR A 198 19.46 11.37 -9.69
N LEU A 199 19.71 12.38 -8.85
CA LEU A 199 19.14 13.71 -8.97
C LEU A 199 20.13 14.73 -9.55
N ASP A 200 21.40 14.37 -9.67
CA ASP A 200 22.47 15.12 -10.36
C ASP A 200 22.49 14.72 -11.84
#